data_d6e6dd840de382a783e2ca4617b89a46
#
_entry.id   d6e6dd840de382a783e2ca4617b89a46
#
_cell.length_a   1.000
_cell.length_b   1.000
_cell.length_c   1.000
_cell.angle_alpha   90.00
_cell.angle_beta   90.00
_cell.angle_gamma   90.00
#
_symmetry.space_group_name_H-M   'P 1'
#
loop_
_entity.id
_entity.type
_entity.pdbx_description
1 polymer ?
#
loop_
_entity_poly.entity_id
_entity_poly.type
_entity_poly.pdbx_seq_one_letter_code
_entity_poly.pdbx_strand_id
1 'polypeptide(L)'
;MVKVTDNTLFKEAKRFIPGGVNSPVRSFKAVGGSPVFIKHAKGSKIYSEDNREFIDYCMSWGALILGHAYPEVIKELENSVKNGTSFGMATRLE
;
A
#
# COMPACT_ATOMS: atom_id res chain seq x y z
N MET A 1 15.26 -21.04 4.59
CA MET A 1 14.49 -19.88 4.06
C MET A 1 14.69 -18.69 5.00
N VAL A 2 15.08 -17.54 4.47
CA VAL A 2 15.17 -16.30 5.27
C VAL A 2 13.75 -15.85 5.59
N LYS A 3 13.43 -15.65 6.87
CA LYS A 3 12.13 -15.13 7.29
C LYS A 3 11.96 -13.71 6.77
N VAL A 4 10.91 -13.46 6.00
CA VAL A 4 10.55 -12.12 5.53
C VAL A 4 10.09 -11.29 6.72
N THR A 5 10.74 -10.16 6.96
CA THR A 5 10.39 -9.20 8.02
C THR A 5 10.44 -7.78 7.45
N ASP A 6 9.79 -6.82 8.11
CA ASP A 6 9.86 -5.41 7.72
C ASP A 6 11.32 -4.92 7.59
N ASN A 7 12.20 -5.33 8.51
CA ASN A 7 13.62 -4.95 8.45
C ASN A 7 14.35 -5.51 7.23
N THR A 8 14.08 -6.76 6.84
CA THR A 8 14.71 -7.36 5.65
C THR A 8 14.21 -6.69 4.38
N LEU A 9 12.92 -6.41 4.29
CA LEU A 9 12.32 -5.69 3.17
C LEU A 9 12.82 -4.25 3.07
N PHE A 10 12.93 -3.54 4.18
CA PHE A 10 13.45 -2.19 4.19
C PHE A 10 14.92 -2.10 3.78
N LYS A 11 15.73 -3.06 4.23
CA LYS A 11 17.12 -3.17 3.80
C LYS A 11 17.24 -3.42 2.29
N GLU A 12 16.40 -4.27 1.75
CA GLU A 12 16.32 -4.52 0.31
C GLU A 12 15.85 -3.29 -0.46
N ALA A 13 14.75 -2.66 -0.03
CA ALA A 13 14.20 -1.46 -0.65
C ALA A 13 15.23 -0.32 -0.78
N LYS A 14 16.07 -0.13 0.24
CA LYS A 14 17.15 0.89 0.21
C LYS A 14 18.20 0.65 -0.87
N ARG A 15 18.28 -0.53 -1.46
CA ARG A 15 19.19 -0.81 -2.59
C ARG A 15 18.68 -0.25 -3.91
N PHE A 16 17.35 -0.06 -4.04
CA PHE A 16 16.69 0.31 -5.29
C PHE A 16 15.99 1.66 -5.22
N ILE A 17 15.56 2.07 -4.03
CA ILE A 17 14.76 3.29 -3.82
C ILE A 17 15.51 4.20 -2.83
N PRO A 18 15.80 5.46 -3.18
CA PRO A 18 16.38 6.43 -2.25
C PRO A 18 15.57 6.52 -0.95
N GLY A 19 16.23 6.24 0.19
CA GLY A 19 15.56 6.21 1.49
C GLY A 19 14.71 4.96 1.76
N GLY A 20 14.60 4.02 0.81
CA GLY A 20 13.88 2.75 0.95
C GLY A 20 12.36 2.86 0.88
N VAL A 21 11.83 4.03 0.53
CA VAL A 21 10.39 4.31 0.39
C VAL A 21 10.17 5.29 -0.76
N ASN A 22 9.02 5.20 -1.42
CA ASN A 22 8.64 6.11 -2.50
C ASN A 22 7.84 7.35 -2.02
N SER A 23 7.76 7.54 -0.71
CA SER A 23 7.29 8.79 -0.10
C SER A 23 8.00 9.01 1.24
N PRO A 24 8.57 10.20 1.52
CA PRO A 24 9.33 10.49 2.75
C PRO A 24 8.55 10.23 4.04
N VAL A 25 7.27 10.46 4.03
CA VAL A 25 6.36 10.22 5.16
C VAL A 25 6.36 8.75 5.60
N ARG A 26 6.60 7.82 4.69
CA ARG A 26 6.62 6.37 4.96
C ARG A 26 7.93 5.87 5.57
N SER A 27 8.97 6.73 5.65
CA SER A 27 10.31 6.32 6.07
C SER A 27 10.50 6.12 7.57
N PHE A 28 9.53 6.50 8.38
CA PHE A 28 9.60 6.48 9.85
C PHE A 28 10.71 7.35 10.47
N LYS A 29 11.37 8.19 9.68
CA LYS A 29 12.45 9.06 10.19
C LYS A 29 12.00 9.98 11.33
N ALA A 30 10.78 10.49 11.27
CA ALA A 30 10.23 11.42 12.27
C ALA A 30 9.84 10.72 13.59
N VAL A 31 9.54 9.44 13.56
CA VAL A 31 9.00 8.68 14.71
C VAL A 31 9.93 7.58 15.20
N GLY A 32 10.98 7.29 14.43
CA GLY A 32 11.92 6.19 14.71
C GLY A 32 11.39 4.82 14.31
N GLY A 33 12.28 3.83 14.32
CA GLY A 33 11.97 2.46 13.92
C GLY A 33 12.09 2.23 12.41
N SER A 34 11.45 1.18 11.93
CA SER A 34 11.43 0.78 10.52
C SER A 34 10.02 0.83 9.96
N PRO A 35 9.87 1.16 8.66
CA PRO A 35 8.58 1.10 7.99
C PRO A 35 7.93 -0.27 8.12
N VAL A 36 6.61 -0.28 8.28
CA VAL A 36 5.80 -1.49 8.22
C VAL A 36 5.42 -1.76 6.76
N PHE A 37 5.72 -2.95 6.26
CA PHE A 37 5.36 -3.35 4.91
C PHE A 37 4.03 -4.09 4.91
N ILE A 38 3.07 -3.55 4.19
CA ILE A 38 1.71 -4.10 4.14
C ILE A 38 1.59 -5.08 2.98
N LYS A 39 1.11 -6.28 3.29
CA LYS A 39 0.89 -7.38 2.36
C LYS A 39 -0.49 -7.35 1.73
N HIS A 40 -1.51 -7.11 2.54
CA HIS A 40 -2.91 -7.00 2.09
C HIS A 40 -3.73 -6.18 3.07
N ALA A 41 -4.93 -5.82 2.66
CA ALA A 41 -5.87 -5.09 3.50
C ALA A 41 -7.32 -5.46 3.14
N LYS A 42 -8.22 -5.35 4.12
CA LYS A 42 -9.66 -5.60 3.93
C LYS A 42 -10.50 -4.80 4.94
N GLY A 43 -11.50 -4.09 4.44
CA GLY A 43 -12.33 -3.22 5.28
C GLY A 43 -11.50 -2.19 6.02
N SER A 44 -11.55 -2.18 7.33
CA SER A 44 -10.77 -1.26 8.19
C SER A 44 -9.40 -1.78 8.61
N LYS A 45 -8.98 -2.95 8.12
CA LYS A 45 -7.77 -3.62 8.60
C LYS A 45 -6.70 -3.72 7.54
N ILE A 46 -5.44 -3.58 7.96
CA ILE A 46 -4.24 -3.83 7.16
C ILE A 46 -3.39 -4.90 7.83
N TYR A 47 -2.70 -5.69 7.02
CA TYR A 47 -1.90 -6.82 7.46
C TYR A 47 -0.49 -6.70 6.91
N SER A 48 0.51 -6.75 7.82
CA SER A 48 1.92 -6.66 7.44
C SER A 48 2.46 -7.98 6.87
N GLU A 49 3.61 -7.90 6.24
CA GLU A 49 4.32 -9.08 5.69
C GLU A 49 4.71 -10.09 6.77
N ASP A 50 4.88 -9.66 8.01
CA ASP A 50 5.12 -10.52 9.17
C ASP A 50 3.83 -10.94 9.91
N ASN A 51 2.65 -10.77 9.26
CA ASN A 51 1.31 -11.18 9.71
C ASN A 51 0.80 -10.46 10.97
N ARG A 52 1.25 -9.23 11.25
CA ARG A 52 0.61 -8.39 12.26
C ARG A 52 -0.63 -7.73 11.67
N GLU A 53 -1.69 -7.66 12.45
CA GLU A 53 -2.94 -6.96 12.10
C GLU A 53 -2.96 -5.57 12.74
N PHE A 54 -3.40 -4.56 11.97
CA PHE A 54 -3.61 -3.20 12.44
C PHE A 54 -4.98 -2.69 11.97
N ILE A 55 -5.56 -1.77 12.75
CA ILE A 55 -6.70 -0.97 12.30
C ILE A 55 -6.14 0.23 11.54
N ASP A 56 -6.59 0.43 10.30
CA ASP A 56 -6.17 1.55 9.47
C ASP A 56 -7.06 2.76 9.69
N TYR A 57 -6.54 3.76 10.39
CA TYR A 57 -7.19 5.05 10.56
C TYR A 57 -6.82 6.06 9.48
N CYS A 58 -5.87 5.75 8.60
CA CYS A 58 -5.40 6.62 7.54
C CYS A 58 -6.22 6.48 6.26
N MET A 59 -6.62 5.24 5.92
CA MET A 59 -7.42 4.92 4.73
C MET A 59 -6.90 5.57 3.45
N SER A 60 -5.59 5.44 3.22
CA SER A 60 -4.89 6.04 2.06
C SER A 60 -5.12 7.56 1.94
N TRP A 61 -5.01 8.26 3.09
CA TRP A 61 -5.24 9.70 3.20
C TRP A 61 -6.66 10.14 2.81
N GLY A 62 -7.63 9.29 3.15
CA GLY A 62 -9.06 9.54 2.91
C GLY A 62 -9.59 9.08 1.56
N ALA A 63 -8.75 8.51 0.70
CA ALA A 63 -9.21 8.01 -0.61
C ALA A 63 -10.12 6.77 -0.50
N LEU A 64 -9.94 5.94 0.54
CA LEU A 64 -10.66 4.68 0.71
C LEU A 64 -11.90 4.84 1.60
N ILE A 65 -12.87 5.64 1.17
CA ILE A 65 -14.10 5.91 1.95
C ILE A 65 -14.97 4.67 2.18
N LEU A 66 -14.86 3.65 1.33
CA LEU A 66 -15.58 2.37 1.45
C LEU A 66 -14.74 1.28 2.15
N GLY A 67 -13.52 1.62 2.58
CA GLY A 67 -12.58 0.66 3.13
C GLY A 67 -11.75 -0.08 2.08
N HIS A 68 -10.82 -0.88 2.57
CA HIS A 68 -9.92 -1.66 1.73
C HIS A 68 -10.64 -2.81 1.03
N ALA A 69 -10.28 -3.04 -0.23
CA ALA A 69 -10.75 -4.16 -1.05
C ALA A 69 -12.28 -4.29 -1.05
N TYR A 70 -12.98 -3.16 -1.18
CA TYR A 70 -14.44 -3.17 -1.30
C TYR A 70 -14.86 -3.94 -2.57
N PRO A 71 -15.73 -4.98 -2.47
CA PRO A 71 -15.92 -5.94 -3.56
C PRO A 71 -16.32 -5.33 -4.89
N GLU A 72 -17.26 -4.38 -4.88
CA GLU A 72 -17.75 -3.72 -6.09
C GLU A 72 -16.66 -2.87 -6.75
N VAL A 73 -15.84 -2.17 -5.96
CA VAL A 73 -14.70 -1.39 -6.46
C VAL A 73 -13.65 -2.31 -7.09
N ILE A 74 -13.32 -3.43 -6.44
CA ILE A 74 -12.36 -4.42 -6.99
C ILE A 74 -12.86 -4.95 -8.33
N LYS A 75 -14.14 -5.32 -8.42
CA LYS A 75 -14.74 -5.81 -9.67
C LYS A 75 -14.62 -4.79 -10.81
N GLU A 76 -14.91 -3.52 -10.53
CA GLU A 76 -14.79 -2.47 -11.55
C GLU A 76 -13.33 -2.20 -11.95
N LEU A 77 -12.39 -2.26 -10.99
CA LEU A 77 -10.97 -2.16 -11.29
C LEU A 77 -10.48 -3.31 -12.17
N GLU A 78 -10.87 -4.56 -11.87
CA GLU A 78 -10.55 -5.74 -12.69
C GLU A 78 -11.05 -5.61 -14.13
N ASN A 79 -12.24 -5.02 -14.31
CA ASN A 79 -12.78 -4.76 -15.64
C ASN A 79 -12.02 -3.64 -16.35
N SER A 80 -11.72 -2.55 -15.65
CA SER A 80 -11.15 -1.33 -16.22
C SER A 80 -9.67 -1.48 -16.57
N VAL A 81 -8.89 -2.21 -15.77
CA VAL A 81 -7.43 -2.36 -15.95
C VAL A 81 -7.06 -2.99 -17.30
N LYS A 82 -7.97 -3.77 -17.88
CA LYS A 82 -7.79 -4.39 -19.21
C LYS A 82 -7.69 -3.35 -20.34
N ASN A 83 -8.21 -2.14 -20.11
CA ASN A 83 -8.20 -1.04 -21.08
C ASN A 83 -7.04 -0.05 -20.85
N GLY A 84 -6.20 -0.28 -19.86
CA GLY A 84 -5.11 0.58 -19.44
C GLY A 84 -5.34 1.21 -18.08
N THR A 85 -4.27 1.72 -17.48
CA THR A 85 -4.27 2.20 -16.08
C THR A 85 -4.00 3.70 -15.95
N SER A 86 -3.52 4.35 -17.01
CA SER A 86 -3.24 5.78 -17.04
C SER A 86 -3.10 6.26 -18.48
N PHE A 87 -3.70 7.38 -18.83
CA PHE A 87 -3.78 7.83 -20.22
C PHE A 87 -3.18 9.21 -20.48
N GLY A 88 -2.92 10.01 -19.46
CA GLY A 88 -2.51 11.41 -19.62
C GLY A 88 -3.58 12.31 -20.27
N MET A 89 -4.81 11.82 -20.41
CA MET A 89 -5.99 12.47 -20.98
C MET A 89 -7.19 12.19 -20.09
N ALA A 90 -8.25 13.01 -20.20
CA ALA A 90 -9.50 12.78 -19.48
C ALA A 90 -10.14 11.43 -19.84
N THR A 91 -10.76 10.79 -18.86
CA THR A 91 -11.48 9.53 -19.05
C THR A 91 -12.92 9.61 -18.56
N ARG A 92 -13.77 8.72 -19.06
CA ARG A 92 -15.17 8.62 -18.63
C ARG A 92 -15.32 8.21 -17.17
N LEU A 93 -14.28 7.57 -16.59
CA LEU A 93 -14.31 7.06 -15.22
C LEU A 93 -13.98 8.11 -14.16
N GLU A 94 -13.52 9.30 -14.56
CA GLU A 94 -13.31 10.44 -13.68
C GLU A 94 -14.65 11.10 -13.34
#